data_71320b6c61d408ea40d645acd8a82ca6
#
_entry.id   71320b6c61d408ea40d645acd8a82ca6
#
_cell.length_a   1.000
_cell.length_b   1.000
_cell.length_c   1.000
_cell.angle_alpha   90.00
_cell.angle_beta   90.00
_cell.angle_gamma   90.00
#
_symmetry.space_group_name_H-M   'P 1'
#
loop_
_entity.id
_entity.type
_entity.pdbx_description
1 polymer ?
#
loop_
_entity_poly.entity_id
_entity_poly.type
_entity_poly.pdbx_seq_one_letter_code
_entity_poly.pdbx_strand_id
1 'polypeptide(L)'
;EYAKFLPFIDNNIDLADLISEIQGELNASHLGSGYRPRGRDGDATAQLAFFPDPDHTGDGVRIAEIIEGSPLDAADSEIEVGVVITAIDGAAIGAGENWYPLLNRKAGEPVRLSLTDPGSGKSWHETVKPISGGKLRGLLYQRWVRSRRDEVERLSDGRLGYAHIRGMSDGPYREIYEEVFGRHTEKEGIVLDTRFNGGGNLVEALTTFLSGEVYFTAVPRGRVIGTEPGGRWTKPSIVVMNEGNYSDAHCFPSAYTGLGLGETVGMQVPGTCTSVWWETLHDGALYFGIPEVGYLDTNGEITENNHLDPDHEIDNDPKLEAEGRDQQ
;
A
#
# COMPACT_ATOMS: atom_id res chain seq x y z
N GLU A 1 -36.80 -14.99 0.37
CA GLU A 1 -36.00 -16.03 -0.32
C GLU A 1 -34.90 -16.56 0.61
N TYR A 2 -34.15 -15.72 1.28
CA TYR A 2 -33.00 -16.07 2.14
C TYR A 2 -33.39 -16.64 3.52
N ALA A 3 -34.62 -16.42 4.02
CA ALA A 3 -35.07 -16.93 5.31
C ALA A 3 -34.93 -18.46 5.48
N LYS A 4 -34.90 -19.22 4.36
CA LYS A 4 -34.68 -20.67 4.36
C LYS A 4 -33.31 -21.09 4.87
N PHE A 5 -32.31 -20.17 4.84
CA PHE A 5 -30.94 -20.42 5.28
C PHE A 5 -30.76 -20.15 6.79
N LEU A 6 -31.67 -19.41 7.44
CA LEU A 6 -31.54 -19.07 8.86
C LEU A 6 -31.34 -20.29 9.79
N PRO A 7 -31.95 -21.46 9.54
CA PRO A 7 -31.71 -22.65 10.37
C PRO A 7 -30.30 -23.23 10.26
N PHE A 8 -29.49 -22.77 9.30
CA PHE A 8 -28.15 -23.26 9.03
C PHE A 8 -27.06 -22.23 9.46
N ILE A 9 -27.47 -21.14 10.10
CA ILE A 9 -26.55 -20.11 10.61
C ILE A 9 -26.10 -20.54 12.01
N ASP A 10 -24.85 -20.97 12.13
CA ASP A 10 -24.29 -21.45 13.40
C ASP A 10 -23.44 -20.42 14.13
N ASN A 11 -22.98 -19.37 13.40
CA ASN A 11 -22.09 -18.34 13.95
C ASN A 11 -22.25 -17.00 13.22
N ASN A 12 -21.57 -15.96 13.71
CA ASN A 12 -21.64 -14.62 13.14
C ASN A 12 -20.95 -14.47 11.77
N ILE A 13 -20.06 -15.37 11.41
CA ILE A 13 -19.46 -15.38 10.06
C ILE A 13 -20.52 -15.79 9.06
N ASP A 14 -21.22 -16.92 9.32
CA ASP A 14 -22.30 -17.39 8.45
C ASP A 14 -23.42 -16.33 8.31
N LEU A 15 -23.71 -15.59 9.40
CA LEU A 15 -24.68 -14.50 9.35
C LEU A 15 -24.18 -13.34 8.49
N ALA A 16 -22.91 -12.95 8.59
CA ALA A 16 -22.33 -11.91 7.76
C ALA A 16 -22.35 -12.30 6.28
N ASP A 17 -22.01 -13.54 5.97
CA ASP A 17 -22.04 -14.07 4.61
C ASP A 17 -23.47 -14.05 4.04
N LEU A 18 -24.48 -14.50 4.83
CA LEU A 18 -25.87 -14.45 4.41
C LEU A 18 -26.37 -13.01 4.15
N ILE A 19 -25.96 -12.04 4.98
CA ILE A 19 -26.29 -10.63 4.77
C ILE A 19 -25.61 -10.12 3.49
N SER A 20 -24.35 -10.48 3.26
CA SER A 20 -23.60 -10.11 2.04
C SER A 20 -24.27 -10.65 0.77
N GLU A 21 -24.75 -11.89 0.78
CA GLU A 21 -25.50 -12.49 -0.33
C GLU A 21 -26.79 -11.69 -0.63
N ILE A 22 -27.54 -11.32 0.42
CA ILE A 22 -28.74 -10.49 0.27
C ILE A 22 -28.43 -9.13 -0.33
N GLN A 23 -27.36 -8.50 0.12
CA GLN A 23 -26.92 -7.19 -0.38
C GLN A 23 -26.41 -7.28 -1.82
N GLY A 24 -25.75 -8.39 -2.19
CA GLY A 24 -25.26 -8.64 -3.56
C GLY A 24 -26.34 -8.57 -4.63
N GLU A 25 -27.61 -8.89 -4.29
CA GLU A 25 -28.75 -8.75 -5.21
C GLU A 25 -28.99 -7.30 -5.69
N LEU A 26 -28.48 -6.32 -4.95
CA LEU A 26 -28.62 -4.91 -5.29
C LEU A 26 -27.59 -4.42 -6.33
N ASN A 27 -26.58 -5.24 -6.64
CA ASN A 27 -25.57 -5.00 -7.66
C ASN A 27 -24.92 -3.59 -7.59
N ALA A 28 -24.47 -3.22 -6.41
CA ALA A 28 -23.72 -1.98 -6.23
C ALA A 28 -22.43 -2.23 -5.43
N SER A 29 -21.44 -1.37 -5.63
CA SER A 29 -20.24 -1.38 -4.82
C SER A 29 -20.53 -0.99 -3.37
N HIS A 30 -19.59 -1.23 -2.44
CA HIS A 30 -19.71 -0.91 -1.02
C HIS A 30 -20.85 -1.66 -0.29
N LEU A 31 -21.60 -2.50 -0.98
CA LEU A 31 -22.49 -3.47 -0.36
C LEU A 31 -21.69 -4.65 0.17
N GLY A 32 -22.19 -5.22 1.24
CA GLY A 32 -21.55 -6.35 1.89
C GLY A 32 -21.50 -6.17 3.39
N SER A 33 -21.34 -7.28 4.07
CA SER A 33 -21.21 -7.29 5.52
C SER A 33 -19.97 -8.06 5.94
N GLY A 34 -19.55 -7.84 7.17
CA GLY A 34 -18.42 -8.56 7.72
C GLY A 34 -18.51 -8.70 9.22
N TYR A 35 -17.81 -9.71 9.73
CA TYR A 35 -17.66 -9.96 11.14
C TYR A 35 -16.23 -9.73 11.58
N ARG A 36 -16.02 -8.80 12.54
CA ARG A 36 -14.73 -8.48 13.14
C ARG A 36 -14.70 -8.88 14.60
N PRO A 37 -14.45 -10.16 14.89
CA PRO A 37 -14.37 -10.61 16.28
C PRO A 37 -13.22 -9.90 17.00
N ARG A 38 -13.47 -9.45 18.22
CA ARG A 38 -12.44 -8.96 19.10
C ARG A 38 -11.76 -10.15 19.77
N GLY A 39 -10.76 -10.72 19.11
CA GLY A 39 -9.89 -11.74 19.72
C GLY A 39 -9.11 -11.15 20.88
N ARG A 40 -9.27 -11.72 22.09
CA ARG A 40 -8.56 -11.27 23.29
C ARG A 40 -7.27 -12.04 23.56
N ASP A 41 -7.12 -13.24 22.98
CA ASP A 41 -6.11 -14.22 23.38
C ASP A 41 -5.15 -14.65 22.25
N GLY A 42 -5.10 -13.89 21.14
CA GLY A 42 -4.17 -14.17 20.05
C GLY A 42 -2.73 -13.81 20.40
N ASP A 43 -1.78 -14.65 20.00
CA ASP A 43 -0.36 -14.33 20.06
C ASP A 43 0.01 -13.40 18.89
N ALA A 44 0.46 -12.19 19.19
CA ALA A 44 1.01 -11.28 18.20
C ALA A 44 2.49 -11.62 17.97
N THR A 45 2.80 -12.29 16.87
CA THR A 45 4.17 -12.64 16.50
C THR A 45 4.93 -11.42 15.99
N ALA A 46 6.02 -11.08 16.65
CA ALA A 46 6.91 -10.01 16.22
C ALA A 46 7.76 -10.45 15.01
N GLN A 47 8.37 -9.46 14.34
CA GLN A 47 9.10 -9.65 13.10
C GLN A 47 10.52 -9.12 13.21
N LEU A 48 11.49 -9.87 12.71
CA LEU A 48 12.87 -9.42 12.54
C LEU A 48 13.05 -8.63 11.24
N ALA A 49 12.08 -8.74 10.33
CA ALA A 49 12.00 -8.03 9.05
C ALA A 49 13.20 -8.29 8.12
N PHE A 50 13.35 -9.55 7.77
CA PHE A 50 14.25 -10.07 6.74
C PHE A 50 13.54 -11.15 5.91
N PHE A 51 14.08 -11.48 4.74
CA PHE A 51 13.65 -12.66 3.98
C PHE A 51 14.57 -13.83 4.29
N PRO A 52 14.03 -14.97 4.74
CA PRO A 52 14.79 -16.19 4.90
C PRO A 52 15.16 -16.79 3.53
N ASP A 53 16.33 -17.44 3.47
CA ASP A 53 16.76 -18.17 2.31
C ASP A 53 15.96 -19.50 2.18
N PRO A 54 15.14 -19.67 1.13
CA PRO A 54 14.31 -20.84 0.98
C PRO A 54 15.12 -22.13 0.68
N ASP A 55 16.35 -21.99 0.21
CA ASP A 55 17.23 -23.10 -0.12
C ASP A 55 18.08 -23.59 1.06
N HIS A 56 18.00 -22.89 2.19
CA HIS A 56 18.73 -23.30 3.41
C HIS A 56 18.03 -24.48 4.10
N THR A 57 18.71 -25.61 4.16
CA THR A 57 18.19 -26.86 4.75
C THR A 57 18.87 -27.26 6.07
N GLY A 58 19.86 -26.46 6.53
CA GLY A 58 20.57 -26.70 7.78
C GLY A 58 19.84 -26.16 9.01
N ASP A 59 20.46 -26.32 10.18
CA ASP A 59 19.98 -25.71 11.42
C ASP A 59 20.01 -24.17 11.32
N GLY A 60 19.06 -23.53 11.97
CA GLY A 60 18.90 -22.09 11.95
C GLY A 60 18.14 -21.54 10.75
N VAL A 61 18.16 -20.23 10.60
CA VAL A 61 17.51 -19.50 9.50
C VAL A 61 18.56 -18.61 8.84
N ARG A 62 18.89 -18.90 7.58
CA ARG A 62 19.83 -18.09 6.80
C ARG A 62 19.13 -16.86 6.24
N ILE A 63 19.78 -15.71 6.32
CA ILE A 63 19.27 -14.43 5.83
C ILE A 63 19.57 -14.32 4.34
N ALA A 64 18.52 -14.21 3.50
CA ALA A 64 18.63 -13.95 2.06
C ALA A 64 18.61 -12.45 1.74
N GLU A 65 17.81 -11.66 2.48
CA GLU A 65 17.72 -10.22 2.30
C GLU A 65 17.36 -9.55 3.63
N ILE A 66 18.00 -8.44 3.96
CA ILE A 66 17.67 -7.58 5.11
C ILE A 66 16.82 -6.42 4.59
N ILE A 67 15.65 -6.21 5.19
CA ILE A 67 14.77 -5.10 4.81
C ILE A 67 15.31 -3.82 5.44
N GLU A 68 15.53 -2.79 4.61
CA GLU A 68 16.01 -1.49 5.06
C GLU A 68 15.12 -0.88 6.15
N GLY A 69 15.72 -0.37 7.21
CA GLY A 69 15.06 0.14 8.40
C GLY A 69 14.53 -0.96 9.34
N SER A 70 14.89 -2.23 9.10
CA SER A 70 14.56 -3.35 9.96
C SER A 70 15.39 -3.34 11.26
N PRO A 71 15.01 -4.13 12.27
CA PRO A 71 15.85 -4.33 13.46
C PRO A 71 17.25 -4.90 13.19
N LEU A 72 17.45 -5.54 12.03
CA LEU A 72 18.73 -6.13 11.63
C LEU A 72 19.58 -5.15 10.80
N ASP A 73 19.00 -4.03 10.35
CA ASP A 73 19.66 -2.99 9.53
C ASP A 73 20.19 -1.84 10.41
N ALA A 74 20.78 -2.18 11.56
CA ALA A 74 21.36 -1.18 12.44
C ALA A 74 22.81 -0.87 12.04
N ALA A 75 23.22 0.41 12.12
CA ALA A 75 24.56 0.85 11.70
C ALA A 75 25.73 0.22 12.47
N ASP A 76 25.47 -0.30 13.66
CA ASP A 76 26.43 -1.01 14.53
C ASP A 76 26.24 -2.54 14.52
N SER A 77 25.34 -3.06 13.69
CA SER A 77 25.13 -4.49 13.50
C SER A 77 26.19 -5.10 12.58
N GLU A 78 26.63 -6.32 12.92
CA GLU A 78 27.47 -7.14 12.04
C GLU A 78 26.62 -8.18 11.26
N ILE A 79 25.29 -8.05 11.30
CA ILE A 79 24.38 -8.97 10.59
C ILE A 79 24.37 -8.60 9.11
N GLU A 80 24.74 -9.55 8.26
CA GLU A 80 24.77 -9.42 6.82
C GLU A 80 23.97 -10.55 6.15
N VAL A 81 23.70 -10.40 4.85
CA VAL A 81 23.14 -11.47 4.01
C VAL A 81 24.06 -12.69 4.05
N GLY A 82 23.48 -13.88 4.20
CA GLY A 82 24.21 -15.15 4.34
C GLY A 82 24.44 -15.59 5.79
N VAL A 83 24.34 -14.69 6.76
CA VAL A 83 24.42 -15.02 8.19
C VAL A 83 23.25 -15.93 8.59
N VAL A 84 23.50 -16.88 9.48
CA VAL A 84 22.49 -17.80 10.00
C VAL A 84 22.13 -17.42 11.44
N ILE A 85 20.86 -17.22 11.70
CA ILE A 85 20.30 -17.08 13.06
C ILE A 85 20.11 -18.49 13.61
N THR A 86 20.96 -18.90 14.55
CA THR A 86 20.98 -20.27 15.10
C THR A 86 20.14 -20.45 16.36
N ALA A 87 19.86 -19.35 17.10
CA ALA A 87 19.00 -19.38 18.26
C ALA A 87 18.39 -18.00 18.55
N ILE A 88 17.24 -17.98 19.22
CA ILE A 88 16.54 -16.79 19.72
C ILE A 88 16.33 -16.95 21.22
N ASP A 89 16.82 -16.00 22.03
CA ASP A 89 16.79 -16.02 23.51
C ASP A 89 17.31 -17.35 24.09
N GLY A 90 18.28 -17.98 23.43
CA GLY A 90 18.88 -19.25 23.83
C GLY A 90 18.13 -20.50 23.36
N ALA A 91 16.92 -20.36 22.76
CA ALA A 91 16.25 -21.49 22.15
C ALA A 91 16.83 -21.72 20.76
N ALA A 92 17.43 -22.86 20.53
CA ALA A 92 18.02 -23.25 19.24
C ALA A 92 16.93 -23.44 18.19
N ILE A 93 17.27 -23.17 16.94
CA ILE A 93 16.40 -23.38 15.79
C ILE A 93 16.94 -24.58 15.01
N GLY A 94 16.22 -25.70 15.02
CA GLY A 94 16.55 -26.89 14.24
C GLY A 94 16.17 -26.74 12.77
N ALA A 95 16.74 -27.61 11.93
CA ALA A 95 16.44 -27.64 10.49
C ALA A 95 14.93 -27.84 10.24
N GLY A 96 14.33 -26.92 9.49
CA GLY A 96 12.90 -26.94 9.16
C GLY A 96 11.95 -26.63 10.34
N GLU A 97 12.46 -26.23 11.48
CA GLU A 97 11.64 -25.86 12.63
C GLU A 97 10.89 -24.53 12.40
N ASN A 98 9.65 -24.45 12.90
CA ASN A 98 8.90 -23.21 12.95
C ASN A 98 9.42 -22.32 14.10
N TRP A 99 10.26 -21.36 13.80
CA TRP A 99 10.88 -20.43 14.75
C TRP A 99 10.01 -19.22 15.11
N TYR A 100 8.94 -18.94 14.36
CA TYR A 100 8.07 -17.77 14.59
C TYR A 100 7.49 -17.70 16.02
N PRO A 101 7.11 -18.81 16.69
CA PRO A 101 6.63 -18.77 18.07
C PRO A 101 7.62 -18.18 19.08
N LEU A 102 8.93 -18.24 18.80
CA LEU A 102 9.97 -17.66 19.65
C LEU A 102 9.88 -16.12 19.70
N LEU A 103 9.16 -15.50 18.75
CA LEU A 103 8.93 -14.07 18.65
C LEU A 103 7.54 -13.64 19.13
N ASN A 104 6.71 -14.55 19.65
CA ASN A 104 5.38 -14.21 20.13
C ASN A 104 5.46 -13.19 21.28
N ARG A 105 4.69 -12.09 21.14
CA ARG A 105 4.62 -10.98 22.11
C ARG A 105 5.95 -10.23 22.32
N LYS A 106 6.91 -10.34 21.39
CA LYS A 106 8.25 -9.73 21.48
C LYS A 106 8.39 -8.39 20.77
N ALA A 107 7.31 -7.83 20.20
CA ALA A 107 7.39 -6.56 19.49
C ALA A 107 7.82 -5.41 20.42
N GLY A 108 8.98 -4.79 20.14
CA GLY A 108 9.59 -3.74 20.96
C GLY A 108 10.42 -4.23 22.13
N GLU A 109 10.37 -5.52 22.47
CA GLU A 109 11.16 -6.13 23.55
C GLU A 109 12.56 -6.54 23.06
N PRO A 110 13.60 -6.42 23.89
CA PRO A 110 14.93 -6.89 23.51
C PRO A 110 14.93 -8.43 23.35
N VAL A 111 15.47 -8.91 22.23
CA VAL A 111 15.63 -10.32 21.90
C VAL A 111 17.09 -10.56 21.55
N ARG A 112 17.71 -11.59 22.17
CA ARG A 112 19.08 -12.00 21.88
C ARG A 112 19.11 -13.02 20.75
N LEU A 113 19.78 -12.67 19.65
CA LEU A 113 20.07 -13.57 18.55
C LEU A 113 21.43 -14.23 18.71
N SER A 114 21.51 -15.54 18.51
CA SER A 114 22.77 -16.24 18.30
C SER A 114 23.00 -16.36 16.80
N LEU A 115 24.14 -15.95 16.31
CA LEU A 115 24.45 -15.75 14.92
C LEU A 115 25.72 -16.52 14.53
N THR A 116 25.74 -17.03 13.31
CA THR A 116 26.93 -17.67 12.73
C THR A 116 27.08 -17.25 11.28
N ASP A 117 28.25 -16.80 10.91
CA ASP A 117 28.62 -16.62 9.52
C ASP A 117 29.26 -17.90 8.98
N PRO A 118 28.61 -18.63 8.06
CA PRO A 118 29.15 -19.86 7.49
C PRO A 118 30.43 -19.63 6.68
N GLY A 119 30.63 -18.42 6.14
CA GLY A 119 31.80 -18.10 5.30
C GLY A 119 33.09 -18.00 6.13
N SER A 120 33.04 -17.35 7.29
CA SER A 120 34.21 -17.17 8.17
C SER A 120 34.25 -18.17 9.33
N GLY A 121 33.12 -18.83 9.64
CA GLY A 121 32.94 -19.65 10.85
C GLY A 121 32.81 -18.85 12.14
N LYS A 122 32.71 -17.50 12.06
CA LYS A 122 32.52 -16.63 13.23
C LYS A 122 31.13 -16.84 13.82
N SER A 123 31.05 -16.94 15.14
CA SER A 123 29.79 -16.94 15.90
C SER A 123 29.79 -15.81 16.90
N TRP A 124 28.65 -15.11 17.04
CA TRP A 124 28.48 -14.00 17.97
C TRP A 124 27.03 -13.88 18.43
N HIS A 125 26.74 -12.86 19.19
CA HIS A 125 25.39 -12.56 19.64
C HIS A 125 25.10 -11.08 19.43
N GLU A 126 23.88 -10.78 19.01
CA GLU A 126 23.34 -9.42 19.00
C GLU A 126 21.98 -9.35 19.71
N THR A 127 21.67 -8.18 20.24
CA THR A 127 20.37 -7.91 20.85
C THR A 127 19.62 -6.92 19.98
N VAL A 128 18.48 -7.34 19.47
CA VAL A 128 17.63 -6.53 18.60
C VAL A 128 16.25 -6.34 19.23
N LYS A 129 15.47 -5.38 18.75
CA LYS A 129 14.07 -5.19 19.13
C LYS A 129 13.17 -5.51 17.94
N PRO A 130 12.58 -6.71 17.87
CA PRO A 130 11.66 -7.08 16.82
C PRO A 130 10.50 -6.08 16.70
N ILE A 131 9.96 -5.92 15.50
CA ILE A 131 8.88 -5.00 15.19
C ILE A 131 7.53 -5.70 15.08
N SER A 132 6.44 -4.94 15.12
CA SER A 132 5.10 -5.49 14.86
C SER A 132 4.91 -5.84 13.38
N GLY A 133 3.99 -6.75 13.07
CA GLY A 133 3.61 -7.06 11.69
C GLY A 133 3.09 -5.84 10.92
N GLY A 134 2.46 -4.88 11.60
CA GLY A 134 2.04 -3.60 10.98
C GLY A 134 3.24 -2.76 10.53
N LYS A 135 4.30 -2.70 11.35
CA LYS A 135 5.52 -1.99 10.99
C LYS A 135 6.28 -2.69 9.84
N LEU A 136 6.32 -4.04 9.86
CA LEU A 136 6.88 -4.80 8.73
C LEU A 136 6.16 -4.46 7.41
N ARG A 137 4.82 -4.47 7.40
CA ARG A 137 4.05 -4.08 6.20
C ARG A 137 4.38 -2.67 5.73
N GLY A 138 4.62 -1.74 6.67
CA GLY A 138 5.09 -0.39 6.35
C GLY A 138 6.45 -0.37 5.66
N LEU A 139 7.42 -1.15 6.14
CA LEU A 139 8.77 -1.26 5.53
C LEU A 139 8.70 -1.89 4.13
N LEU A 140 7.91 -2.96 3.97
CA LEU A 140 7.70 -3.60 2.65
C LEU A 140 7.04 -2.65 1.66
N TYR A 141 6.06 -1.87 2.10
CA TYR A 141 5.45 -0.82 1.29
C TYR A 141 6.46 0.24 0.86
N GLN A 142 7.27 0.75 1.78
CA GLN A 142 8.30 1.73 1.46
C GLN A 142 9.36 1.17 0.49
N ARG A 143 9.73 -0.12 0.63
CA ARG A 143 10.61 -0.82 -0.30
C ARG A 143 10.00 -0.86 -1.70
N TRP A 144 8.71 -1.19 -1.80
CA TRP A 144 7.98 -1.22 -3.07
C TRP A 144 7.92 0.17 -3.73
N VAL A 145 7.54 1.21 -3.00
CA VAL A 145 7.50 2.60 -3.50
C VAL A 145 8.88 3.08 -3.98
N ARG A 146 9.94 2.78 -3.21
CA ARG A 146 11.30 3.15 -3.60
C ARG A 146 11.71 2.52 -4.93
N SER A 147 11.48 1.22 -5.09
CA SER A 147 11.88 0.54 -6.33
C SER A 147 11.19 1.12 -7.57
N ARG A 148 9.93 1.56 -7.47
CA ARG A 148 9.21 2.23 -8.57
C ARG A 148 9.74 3.64 -8.81
N ARG A 149 10.01 4.38 -7.75
CA ARG A 149 10.64 5.70 -7.86
C ARG A 149 11.99 5.64 -8.56
N ASP A 150 12.85 4.73 -8.14
CA ASP A 150 14.18 4.55 -8.70
C ASP A 150 14.11 4.15 -10.18
N GLU A 151 13.11 3.34 -10.55
CA GLU A 151 12.89 2.94 -11.93
C GLU A 151 12.40 4.11 -12.80
N VAL A 152 11.44 4.91 -12.32
CA VAL A 152 10.98 6.13 -13.02
C VAL A 152 12.14 7.13 -13.19
N GLU A 153 12.95 7.30 -12.15
CA GLU A 153 14.12 8.18 -12.22
C GLU A 153 15.14 7.68 -13.24
N ARG A 154 15.43 6.39 -13.24
CA ARG A 154 16.35 5.74 -14.19
C ARG A 154 15.86 5.84 -15.64
N LEU A 155 14.57 5.52 -15.90
CA LEU A 155 13.99 5.55 -17.24
C LEU A 155 13.87 6.95 -17.82
N SER A 156 13.68 7.95 -16.97
CA SER A 156 13.53 9.35 -17.38
C SER A 156 14.83 10.15 -17.36
N ASP A 157 15.99 9.55 -17.10
CA ASP A 157 17.25 10.26 -16.85
C ASP A 157 17.11 11.34 -15.76
N GLY A 158 16.35 11.04 -14.71
CA GLY A 158 16.11 11.94 -13.58
C GLY A 158 15.12 13.09 -13.85
N ARG A 159 14.46 13.14 -15.02
CA ARG A 159 13.56 14.24 -15.38
C ARG A 159 12.18 14.15 -14.73
N LEU A 160 11.68 12.93 -14.46
CA LEU A 160 10.38 12.72 -13.87
C LEU A 160 10.45 12.39 -12.38
N GLY A 161 9.46 12.83 -11.63
CA GLY A 161 9.21 12.41 -10.27
C GLY A 161 8.20 11.24 -10.21
N TYR A 162 8.17 10.57 -9.06
CA TYR A 162 7.20 9.51 -8.79
C TYR A 162 6.67 9.66 -7.37
N ALA A 163 5.35 9.53 -7.20
CA ALA A 163 4.72 9.48 -5.90
C ALA A 163 3.56 8.47 -5.92
N HIS A 164 3.47 7.64 -4.87
CA HIS A 164 2.38 6.67 -4.72
C HIS A 164 1.32 7.19 -3.74
N ILE A 165 0.07 7.21 -4.18
CA ILE A 165 -1.09 7.61 -3.39
C ILE A 165 -1.67 6.36 -2.72
N ARG A 166 -1.18 6.05 -1.52
CA ARG A 166 -1.52 4.82 -0.79
C ARG A 166 -2.98 4.71 -0.39
N GLY A 167 -3.66 5.82 -0.20
CA GLY A 167 -5.04 5.90 0.25
C GLY A 167 -5.55 7.33 0.17
N MET A 168 -6.86 7.50 0.16
CA MET A 168 -7.51 8.78 -0.02
C MET A 168 -7.85 9.43 1.34
N SER A 169 -6.81 9.88 2.08
CA SER A 169 -6.97 10.55 3.38
C SER A 169 -5.85 11.56 3.64
N ASP A 170 -5.98 12.36 4.71
CA ASP A 170 -5.05 13.43 5.10
C ASP A 170 -3.57 12.99 5.18
N GLY A 171 -3.30 11.82 5.74
CA GLY A 171 -1.92 11.33 5.89
C GLY A 171 -1.24 11.15 4.52
N PRO A 172 -1.74 10.28 3.64
CA PRO A 172 -1.28 10.14 2.28
C PRO A 172 -1.23 11.46 1.48
N TYR A 173 -2.21 12.36 1.67
CA TYR A 173 -2.18 13.67 0.99
C TYR A 173 -0.97 14.51 1.39
N ARG A 174 -0.62 14.53 2.68
CA ARG A 174 0.57 15.23 3.16
C ARG A 174 1.84 14.62 2.62
N GLU A 175 1.92 13.29 2.58
CA GLU A 175 3.06 12.57 1.98
C GLU A 175 3.23 12.95 0.50
N ILE A 176 2.14 12.99 -0.29
CA ILE A 176 2.17 13.43 -1.69
C ILE A 176 2.63 14.88 -1.80
N TYR A 177 2.09 15.76 -0.99
CA TYR A 177 2.45 17.17 -0.98
C TYR A 177 3.94 17.37 -0.67
N GLU A 178 4.47 16.66 0.33
CA GLU A 178 5.88 16.69 0.72
C GLU A 178 6.79 16.08 -0.37
N GLU A 179 6.40 14.96 -0.98
CA GLU A 179 7.16 14.33 -2.08
C GLU A 179 7.22 15.27 -3.30
N VAL A 180 6.08 15.82 -3.70
CA VAL A 180 5.98 16.65 -4.91
C VAL A 180 6.72 17.98 -4.75
N PHE A 181 6.49 18.72 -3.67
CA PHE A 181 7.13 20.02 -3.45
C PHE A 181 8.49 19.97 -2.74
N GLY A 182 8.78 18.88 -2.07
CA GLY A 182 10.10 18.65 -1.49
C GLY A 182 11.06 18.01 -2.50
N ARG A 183 10.81 16.75 -2.80
CA ARG A 183 11.72 15.93 -3.62
C ARG A 183 11.65 16.23 -5.11
N HIS A 184 10.45 16.52 -5.63
CA HIS A 184 10.19 16.56 -7.08
C HIS A 184 9.97 17.98 -7.63
N THR A 185 10.20 19.02 -6.84
CA THR A 185 10.01 20.42 -7.24
C THR A 185 10.73 20.78 -8.56
N GLU A 186 11.95 20.26 -8.78
CA GLU A 186 12.75 20.56 -9.97
C GLU A 186 12.48 19.61 -11.15
N LYS A 187 11.64 18.58 -10.97
CA LYS A 187 11.31 17.63 -12.04
C LYS A 187 10.44 18.28 -13.11
N GLU A 188 10.51 17.76 -14.32
CA GLU A 188 9.74 18.25 -15.48
C GLU A 188 8.29 17.78 -15.49
N GLY A 189 8.00 16.65 -14.85
CA GLY A 189 6.68 16.06 -14.71
C GLY A 189 6.64 15.07 -13.55
N ILE A 190 5.46 14.50 -13.27
CA ILE A 190 5.28 13.55 -12.18
C ILE A 190 4.40 12.36 -12.58
N VAL A 191 4.81 11.17 -12.17
CA VAL A 191 4.01 9.94 -12.19
C VAL A 191 3.32 9.81 -10.84
N LEU A 192 1.99 9.80 -10.84
CA LEU A 192 1.15 9.57 -9.67
C LEU A 192 0.59 8.15 -9.73
N ASP A 193 1.07 7.30 -8.87
CA ASP A 193 0.64 5.90 -8.82
C ASP A 193 -0.47 5.71 -7.81
N THR A 194 -1.64 5.28 -8.27
CA THR A 194 -2.82 5.02 -7.43
C THR A 194 -3.13 3.54 -7.27
N ARG A 195 -2.31 2.66 -7.82
CA ARG A 195 -2.54 1.22 -7.78
C ARG A 195 -2.75 0.70 -6.36
N PHE A 196 -3.68 -0.22 -6.22
CA PHE A 196 -4.04 -0.85 -4.93
C PHE A 196 -4.58 0.12 -3.87
N ASN A 197 -5.04 1.30 -4.27
CA ASN A 197 -5.64 2.27 -3.36
C ASN A 197 -7.11 1.92 -3.10
N GLY A 198 -7.45 1.65 -1.85
CA GLY A 198 -8.80 1.25 -1.44
C GLY A 198 -9.80 2.40 -1.26
N GLY A 199 -9.42 3.64 -1.61
CA GLY A 199 -10.32 4.80 -1.51
C GLY A 199 -10.21 5.62 -0.22
N GLY A 200 -11.21 6.43 0.00
CA GLY A 200 -11.34 7.37 1.12
C GLY A 200 -12.17 8.60 0.73
N ASN A 201 -11.60 9.81 0.86
CA ASN A 201 -12.24 11.08 0.49
C ASN A 201 -11.17 12.15 0.20
N LEU A 202 -10.60 12.15 -0.99
CA LEU A 202 -9.49 13.05 -1.36
C LEU A 202 -9.55 13.59 -2.81
N VAL A 203 -10.55 13.22 -3.60
CA VAL A 203 -10.67 13.59 -5.02
C VAL A 203 -10.56 15.10 -5.22
N GLU A 204 -11.35 15.89 -4.47
CA GLU A 204 -11.35 17.35 -4.58
C GLU A 204 -9.96 17.96 -4.30
N ALA A 205 -9.29 17.48 -3.25
CA ALA A 205 -7.98 17.98 -2.89
C ALA A 205 -6.92 17.63 -3.95
N LEU A 206 -6.93 16.41 -4.48
CA LEU A 206 -5.97 15.97 -5.51
C LEU A 206 -6.22 16.65 -6.85
N THR A 207 -7.47 16.75 -7.31
CA THR A 207 -7.80 17.46 -8.56
C THR A 207 -7.46 18.92 -8.47
N THR A 208 -7.77 19.58 -7.34
CA THR A 208 -7.38 20.98 -7.08
C THR A 208 -5.86 21.15 -7.05
N PHE A 209 -5.14 20.20 -6.45
CA PHE A 209 -3.67 20.20 -6.41
C PHE A 209 -3.05 20.11 -7.82
N LEU A 210 -3.62 19.29 -8.70
CA LEU A 210 -3.12 19.03 -10.05
C LEU A 210 -3.60 20.01 -11.13
N SER A 211 -4.62 20.82 -10.84
CA SER A 211 -5.20 21.78 -11.78
C SER A 211 -4.57 23.17 -11.72
N GLY A 212 -3.28 23.25 -11.37
CA GLY A 212 -2.56 24.51 -11.25
C GLY A 212 -2.21 25.12 -12.61
N GLU A 213 -2.67 26.34 -12.86
CA GLU A 213 -2.20 27.15 -13.99
C GLU A 213 -1.36 28.31 -13.47
N VAL A 214 -0.18 28.53 -14.08
CA VAL A 214 0.69 29.65 -13.71
C VAL A 214 0.06 30.97 -14.15
N TYR A 215 -0.20 31.86 -13.18
CA TYR A 215 -0.71 33.20 -13.45
C TYR A 215 0.25 34.32 -13.08
N PHE A 216 1.26 34.08 -12.22
CA PHE A 216 2.35 35.01 -11.94
C PHE A 216 3.71 34.31 -11.92
N THR A 217 4.75 35.02 -12.38
CA THR A 217 6.16 34.65 -12.23
C THR A 217 6.85 35.70 -11.38
N ALA A 218 7.47 35.28 -10.30
CA ALA A 218 8.19 36.16 -9.38
C ALA A 218 9.62 36.41 -9.90
N VAL A 219 9.93 37.69 -10.16
CA VAL A 219 11.18 38.08 -10.86
C VAL A 219 11.91 39.22 -10.09
N PRO A 220 12.41 39.00 -8.86
CA PRO A 220 13.21 40.01 -8.21
C PRO A 220 14.52 40.25 -8.94
N ARG A 221 14.75 41.54 -9.27
CA ARG A 221 16.01 41.98 -9.93
C ARG A 221 16.35 41.23 -11.20
N GLY A 222 15.32 40.84 -11.98
CA GLY A 222 15.52 40.15 -13.27
C GLY A 222 15.78 38.64 -13.16
N ARG A 223 15.78 38.05 -11.96
CA ARG A 223 15.96 36.60 -11.77
C ARG A 223 14.62 35.95 -11.38
N VAL A 224 14.19 34.95 -12.14
CA VAL A 224 13.05 34.12 -11.77
C VAL A 224 13.36 33.34 -10.50
N ILE A 225 12.49 33.43 -9.49
CA ILE A 225 12.63 32.72 -8.22
C ILE A 225 11.45 31.78 -7.92
N GLY A 226 10.40 31.82 -8.74
CA GLY A 226 9.23 30.94 -8.58
C GLY A 226 8.02 31.42 -9.38
N THR A 227 6.95 30.69 -9.26
CA THR A 227 5.66 30.97 -9.90
C THR A 227 4.52 30.89 -8.90
N GLU A 228 3.39 31.49 -9.23
CA GLU A 228 2.13 31.28 -8.52
C GLU A 228 1.12 30.59 -9.41
N PRO A 229 0.34 29.63 -8.88
CA PRO A 229 0.19 29.25 -7.46
C PRO A 229 1.34 28.38 -6.93
N GLY A 230 1.93 28.72 -5.79
CA GLY A 230 3.03 27.98 -5.18
C GLY A 230 2.62 26.67 -4.49
N GLY A 231 1.32 26.45 -4.29
CA GLY A 231 0.77 25.26 -3.60
C GLY A 231 0.04 24.28 -4.53
N ARG A 232 0.25 24.37 -5.84
CA ARG A 232 -0.35 23.50 -6.85
C ARG A 232 0.70 23.01 -7.84
N TRP A 233 0.51 21.79 -8.34
CA TRP A 233 1.35 21.27 -9.39
C TRP A 233 0.96 21.89 -10.73
N THR A 234 1.90 22.51 -11.42
CA THR A 234 1.68 23.27 -12.66
C THR A 234 2.40 22.66 -13.86
N LYS A 235 2.97 21.48 -13.70
CA LYS A 235 3.71 20.74 -14.72
C LYS A 235 2.94 19.49 -15.12
N PRO A 236 3.31 18.82 -16.22
CA PRO A 236 2.65 17.59 -16.64
C PRO A 236 2.60 16.52 -15.53
N SER A 237 1.52 15.75 -15.52
CA SER A 237 1.35 14.57 -14.70
C SER A 237 0.72 13.43 -15.49
N ILE A 238 0.94 12.21 -15.03
CA ILE A 238 0.27 11.00 -15.51
C ILE A 238 -0.17 10.19 -14.30
N VAL A 239 -1.30 9.48 -14.43
CA VAL A 239 -1.82 8.62 -13.35
C VAL A 239 -1.64 7.16 -13.75
N VAL A 240 -1.00 6.37 -12.87
CA VAL A 240 -0.95 4.90 -12.99
C VAL A 240 -2.03 4.32 -12.10
N MET A 241 -2.85 3.43 -12.67
CA MET A 241 -4.02 2.83 -12.01
C MET A 241 -4.14 1.35 -12.33
N ASN A 242 -4.88 0.61 -11.50
CA ASN A 242 -5.17 -0.80 -11.77
C ASN A 242 -6.51 -1.24 -11.17
N GLU A 243 -6.86 -2.50 -11.42
CA GLU A 243 -8.07 -3.16 -10.92
C GLU A 243 -8.19 -3.20 -9.39
N GLY A 244 -7.11 -2.95 -8.66
CA GLY A 244 -7.10 -2.80 -7.20
C GLY A 244 -7.53 -1.42 -6.69
N ASN A 245 -7.76 -0.46 -7.57
CA ASN A 245 -8.32 0.83 -7.20
C ASN A 245 -9.80 0.66 -6.84
N TYR A 246 -10.23 1.30 -5.73
CA TYR A 246 -11.61 1.15 -5.25
C TYR A 246 -12.15 2.47 -4.68
N SER A 247 -13.49 2.69 -4.79
CA SER A 247 -14.15 3.84 -4.17
C SER A 247 -13.58 5.18 -4.67
N ASP A 248 -13.14 6.04 -3.78
CA ASP A 248 -12.52 7.34 -4.10
C ASP A 248 -11.28 7.21 -5.02
N ALA A 249 -10.62 6.05 -5.02
CA ALA A 249 -9.51 5.75 -5.94
C ALA A 249 -9.98 5.36 -7.36
N HIS A 250 -11.28 5.10 -7.58
CA HIS A 250 -11.91 5.14 -8.90
C HIS A 250 -12.37 6.56 -9.23
N CYS A 251 -12.98 7.28 -8.26
CA CYS A 251 -13.44 8.65 -8.50
C CYS A 251 -12.31 9.59 -8.94
N PHE A 252 -11.12 9.44 -8.37
CA PHE A 252 -10.00 10.33 -8.70
C PHE A 252 -9.51 10.21 -10.14
N PRO A 253 -9.14 9.05 -10.70
CA PRO A 253 -8.76 8.95 -12.11
C PRO A 253 -9.91 9.30 -13.05
N SER A 254 -11.18 9.04 -12.70
CA SER A 254 -12.33 9.49 -13.48
C SER A 254 -12.42 11.02 -13.54
N ALA A 255 -12.26 11.70 -12.41
CA ALA A 255 -12.22 13.16 -12.36
C ALA A 255 -10.99 13.74 -13.06
N TYR A 256 -9.83 13.08 -12.91
CA TYR A 256 -8.57 13.47 -13.55
C TYR A 256 -8.69 13.47 -15.08
N THR A 257 -9.24 12.40 -15.66
CA THR A 257 -9.51 12.27 -17.09
C THR A 257 -10.59 13.24 -17.53
N GLY A 258 -11.71 13.33 -16.80
CA GLY A 258 -12.82 14.22 -17.12
C GLY A 258 -12.45 15.71 -17.10
N LEU A 259 -11.45 16.11 -16.32
CA LEU A 259 -10.91 17.46 -16.29
C LEU A 259 -9.76 17.69 -17.29
N GLY A 260 -9.32 16.66 -18.01
CA GLY A 260 -8.21 16.74 -18.96
C GLY A 260 -6.87 17.10 -18.31
N LEU A 261 -6.60 16.63 -17.08
CA LEU A 261 -5.39 16.96 -16.33
C LEU A 261 -4.15 16.21 -16.85
N GLY A 262 -4.33 15.10 -17.55
CA GLY A 262 -3.28 14.28 -18.15
C GLY A 262 -3.82 12.93 -18.59
N GLU A 263 -2.94 12.01 -18.93
CA GLU A 263 -3.27 10.66 -19.40
C GLU A 263 -3.19 9.64 -18.25
N THR A 264 -3.85 8.50 -18.44
CA THR A 264 -3.87 7.37 -17.50
C THR A 264 -3.21 6.14 -18.11
N VAL A 265 -2.50 5.38 -17.28
CA VAL A 265 -1.77 4.17 -17.66
C VAL A 265 -2.09 3.02 -16.71
N GLY A 266 -2.09 1.80 -17.20
CA GLY A 266 -2.21 0.60 -16.39
C GLY A 266 -3.41 -0.26 -16.79
N MET A 267 -4.20 -0.68 -15.82
CA MET A 267 -5.34 -1.56 -16.04
C MET A 267 -6.67 -0.88 -15.70
N GLN A 268 -7.73 -1.42 -16.27
CA GLN A 268 -9.11 -0.96 -16.04
C GLN A 268 -9.43 -0.90 -14.55
N VAL A 269 -10.03 0.21 -14.12
CA VAL A 269 -10.51 0.38 -12.74
C VAL A 269 -12.00 0.02 -12.67
N PRO A 270 -12.42 -0.83 -11.72
CA PRO A 270 -13.83 -1.16 -11.53
C PRO A 270 -14.69 0.06 -11.20
N GLY A 271 -15.94 0.07 -11.68
CA GLY A 271 -16.91 1.14 -11.45
C GLY A 271 -17.43 1.17 -10.01
N THR A 272 -16.70 1.82 -9.11
CA THR A 272 -16.97 1.82 -7.66
C THR A 272 -16.99 3.21 -7.03
N CYS A 273 -17.22 4.26 -7.82
CA CYS A 273 -17.25 5.64 -7.33
C CYS A 273 -18.62 5.99 -6.72
N THR A 274 -18.83 5.55 -5.49
CA THR A 274 -20.06 5.76 -4.70
C THR A 274 -19.68 6.03 -3.24
N SER A 275 -20.37 6.95 -2.57
CA SER A 275 -20.20 7.15 -1.13
C SER A 275 -21.01 6.11 -0.34
N VAL A 276 -20.45 5.63 0.75
CA VAL A 276 -21.02 4.58 1.60
C VAL A 276 -21.20 5.06 3.03
N TRP A 277 -22.32 4.67 3.64
CA TRP A 277 -22.50 4.70 5.08
C TRP A 277 -22.28 3.30 5.65
N TRP A 278 -21.51 3.20 6.72
CA TRP A 278 -21.22 1.95 7.41
C TRP A 278 -22.06 1.84 8.69
N GLU A 279 -22.90 0.85 8.75
CA GLU A 279 -23.67 0.51 9.95
C GLU A 279 -23.03 -0.63 10.71
N THR A 280 -23.15 -0.58 12.03
CA THR A 280 -22.65 -1.61 12.92
C THR A 280 -23.81 -2.21 13.70
N LEU A 281 -23.96 -3.53 13.68
CA LEU A 281 -25.00 -4.19 14.44
C LEU A 281 -24.69 -4.19 15.94
N HIS A 282 -25.65 -4.62 16.72
CA HIS A 282 -25.75 -4.44 18.17
C HIS A 282 -24.53 -4.95 18.98
N ASP A 283 -23.84 -5.97 18.50
CA ASP A 283 -22.65 -6.53 19.14
C ASP A 283 -21.35 -5.74 18.83
N GLY A 284 -21.42 -4.76 17.91
CA GLY A 284 -20.27 -3.97 17.46
C GLY A 284 -19.24 -4.73 16.63
N ALA A 285 -19.48 -5.99 16.32
CA ALA A 285 -18.58 -6.85 15.55
C ALA A 285 -19.09 -7.13 14.13
N LEU A 286 -20.41 -7.19 13.94
CA LEU A 286 -21.06 -7.26 12.65
C LEU A 286 -21.28 -5.85 12.09
N TYR A 287 -20.90 -5.64 10.84
CA TYR A 287 -21.10 -4.37 10.13
C TYR A 287 -21.54 -4.64 8.69
N PHE A 288 -22.16 -3.65 8.09
CA PHE A 288 -22.52 -3.67 6.67
C PHE A 288 -22.48 -2.27 6.07
N GLY A 289 -22.29 -2.20 4.75
CA GLY A 289 -22.26 -0.96 4.00
C GLY A 289 -23.59 -0.67 3.31
N ILE A 290 -23.94 0.62 3.22
CA ILE A 290 -25.09 1.12 2.47
C ILE A 290 -24.57 2.22 1.54
N PRO A 291 -24.49 2.02 0.21
CA PRO A 291 -24.17 3.09 -0.72
C PRO A 291 -25.32 4.10 -0.76
N GLU A 292 -25.01 5.38 -0.52
CA GLU A 292 -26.02 6.43 -0.39
C GLU A 292 -25.97 7.47 -1.51
N VAL A 293 -24.76 7.76 -2.04
CA VAL A 293 -24.55 8.80 -3.03
C VAL A 293 -23.75 8.25 -4.19
N GLY A 294 -24.39 8.19 -5.37
CA GLY A 294 -23.73 7.97 -6.65
C GLY A 294 -23.30 9.30 -7.26
N TYR A 295 -22.29 9.26 -8.10
CA TYR A 295 -21.76 10.43 -8.80
C TYR A 295 -22.01 10.30 -10.31
N LEU A 296 -22.25 11.43 -10.95
CA LEU A 296 -22.24 11.54 -12.39
C LEU A 296 -20.89 12.12 -12.84
N ASP A 297 -20.33 11.55 -13.87
CA ASP A 297 -19.13 12.08 -14.51
C ASP A 297 -19.37 13.38 -15.26
N THR A 298 -18.35 13.92 -15.93
CA THR A 298 -18.46 15.15 -16.72
C THR A 298 -19.38 15.04 -17.95
N ASN A 299 -19.73 13.82 -18.36
CA ASN A 299 -20.67 13.52 -19.45
C ASN A 299 -22.12 13.32 -18.96
N GLY A 300 -22.30 13.29 -17.64
CA GLY A 300 -23.59 13.05 -16.99
C GLY A 300 -23.93 11.55 -16.86
N GLU A 301 -22.95 10.66 -17.01
CA GLU A 301 -23.10 9.22 -16.83
C GLU A 301 -22.78 8.80 -15.39
N ILE A 302 -23.53 7.80 -14.88
CA ILE A 302 -23.29 7.27 -13.53
C ILE A 302 -21.97 6.52 -13.48
N THR A 303 -21.16 6.81 -12.47
CA THR A 303 -19.84 6.16 -12.29
C THR A 303 -19.91 4.77 -11.64
N GLU A 304 -21.02 4.47 -10.95
CA GLU A 304 -21.25 3.16 -10.36
C GLU A 304 -21.50 2.09 -11.42
N ASN A 305 -20.85 0.93 -11.31
CA ASN A 305 -20.86 -0.14 -12.30
C ASN A 305 -20.38 0.27 -13.72
N ASN A 306 -19.80 1.46 -13.84
CA ASN A 306 -19.19 1.95 -15.07
C ASN A 306 -17.67 2.02 -14.85
N HIS A 307 -16.96 1.05 -15.41
CA HIS A 307 -15.51 0.99 -15.26
C HIS A 307 -14.81 2.12 -16.01
N LEU A 308 -13.59 2.43 -15.58
CA LEU A 308 -12.71 3.38 -16.25
C LEU A 308 -11.58 2.63 -16.96
N ASP A 309 -11.52 2.73 -18.28
CA ASP A 309 -10.39 2.24 -19.07
C ASP A 309 -9.22 3.23 -19.00
N PRO A 310 -7.97 2.78 -18.94
CA PRO A 310 -6.82 3.67 -19.09
C PRO A 310 -6.66 4.15 -20.54
N ASP A 311 -6.01 5.31 -20.72
CA ASP A 311 -5.60 5.76 -22.05
C ASP A 311 -4.55 4.84 -22.66
N HIS A 312 -3.71 4.25 -21.81
CA HIS A 312 -2.69 3.26 -22.18
C HIS A 312 -2.83 2.00 -21.33
N GLU A 313 -3.41 0.96 -21.93
CA GLU A 313 -3.56 -0.33 -21.25
C GLU A 313 -2.22 -1.07 -21.22
N ILE A 314 -1.73 -1.32 -20.02
CA ILE A 314 -0.48 -2.07 -19.76
C ILE A 314 -0.71 -2.98 -18.55
N ASP A 315 -0.67 -4.29 -18.79
CA ASP A 315 -0.71 -5.30 -17.75
C ASP A 315 0.71 -5.69 -17.30
N ASN A 316 0.86 -6.05 -16.04
CA ASN A 316 2.10 -6.60 -15.51
C ASN A 316 2.14 -8.11 -15.68
N ASP A 317 3.12 -8.63 -16.43
CA ASP A 317 3.41 -10.06 -16.46
C ASP A 317 3.90 -10.52 -15.08
N PRO A 318 3.20 -11.45 -14.41
CA PRO A 318 3.58 -11.92 -13.07
C PRO A 318 5.01 -12.48 -12.98
N LYS A 319 5.54 -13.00 -14.09
CA LYS A 319 6.94 -13.46 -14.17
C LYS A 319 7.91 -12.30 -14.10
N LEU A 320 7.64 -11.23 -14.84
CA LEU A 320 8.49 -10.04 -14.87
C LEU A 320 8.41 -9.30 -13.53
N GLU A 321 7.22 -9.27 -12.95
CA GLU A 321 7.02 -8.68 -11.61
C GLU A 321 7.78 -9.46 -10.52
N ALA A 322 7.78 -10.79 -10.57
CA ALA A 322 8.58 -11.65 -9.69
C ALA A 322 10.10 -11.43 -9.87
N GLU A 323 10.55 -10.97 -11.03
CA GLU A 323 11.93 -10.55 -11.31
C GLU A 323 12.20 -9.09 -10.94
N GLY A 324 11.22 -8.39 -10.33
CA GLY A 324 11.32 -6.99 -9.92
C GLY A 324 11.10 -5.98 -11.04
N ARG A 325 10.57 -6.39 -12.19
CA ARG A 325 10.26 -5.53 -13.34
C ARG A 325 8.78 -5.15 -13.33
N ASP A 326 8.50 -3.87 -13.22
CA ASP A 326 7.17 -3.28 -13.32
C ASP A 326 7.01 -2.68 -14.72
N GLN A 327 6.05 -3.19 -15.52
CA GLN A 327 5.84 -2.76 -16.90
C GLN A 327 4.98 -1.50 -17.00
N GLN A 328 4.12 -1.27 -16.01
CA GLN A 328 3.26 -0.09 -15.93
C GLN A 328 4.04 1.15 -15.54
#